data_9775336382d728e1132798f25ed98f21
#
_entry.id   9775336382d728e1132798f25ed98f21
#
_cell.length_a   1.000
_cell.length_b   1.000
_cell.length_c   1.000
_cell.angle_alpha   90.00
_cell.angle_beta   90.00
_cell.angle_gamma   90.00
#
_symmetry.space_group_name_H-M   'P 1'
#
loop_
_entity.id
_entity.type
_entity.pdbx_description
1 polymer ?
#
loop_
_entity_poly.entity_id
_entity_poly.type
_entity_poly.pdbx_seq_one_letter_code
_entity_poly.pdbx_strand_id
1 'polypeptide(L)'
;MSLLEQINSPADLRTLPEQEIPQLCSELRAFLVQNVSKTGGHLASNLGAVELTVAIHRVYHTETDRLVFDVGHQSYVHKILTGRRDAFSTLRQYGGIAGFPKPSESVHDAFVAGHASTSISTALGMARARTLRGENYNVVALIGDGALTGGLAYEGLSDAGQSGEPLVIILNDNGMSINKNVGGMATLLSKQRVTPGYLRFKQFYRSTIGKVKPLYNVMHKIKENVKDRVLPNNMFDDMGFYYIGPVDGHNEKELERMLRWARDLRQPVLLHVVTQKGKGISYTEREPEKYHGVGTFDPVTGALPEEKPCFSKVFGETLTTLGADDADLVAITAAMCSGTGLTPFAEQFPSRFYDVGIAEGHAVTMAAAMAKQGLHPVLAVYSSFLQRAYDMLLHDVSLQNLHVVFGVDRAGIVGNDGDTHNGCFDVSYLSSVPGMTILCPASFAELRGMLRYALYQVSGPVALRYPRGGEGPYTDSHLEPVTCLRAGSDLTLVTYGILTNEALAAADKLAADGIGAEVLKLGQIHPLETECILPSLQKTGRLIVAEDVCEAGCVGARILAAAAQNGIELKVSRLINLKNGLVQHGAPAVLMEKCGLNADAIAAAARDMLTAGEGNTQHEENQT
;
A
#
# COMPACT_ATOMS: atom_id res chain seq x y z
N MET A 1 38.77 3.69 -1.18
CA MET A 1 37.48 3.76 -1.91
C MET A 1 36.76 2.48 -1.60
N SER A 2 35.49 2.53 -1.15
CA SER A 2 34.71 1.33 -0.88
C SER A 2 34.40 0.59 -2.18
N LEU A 3 34.04 -0.71 -2.11
CA LEU A 3 33.60 -1.45 -3.30
C LEU A 3 32.32 -0.86 -3.86
N LEU A 4 31.41 -0.46 -2.98
CA LEU A 4 30.13 0.14 -3.37
C LEU A 4 30.30 1.45 -4.17
N GLU A 5 31.33 2.25 -3.88
CA GLU A 5 31.62 3.47 -4.64
C GLU A 5 32.04 3.22 -6.08
N GLN A 6 32.52 2.01 -6.38
CA GLN A 6 32.96 1.58 -7.71
C GLN A 6 31.78 1.04 -8.56
N ILE A 7 30.65 0.73 -7.94
CA ILE A 7 29.46 0.18 -8.62
C ILE A 7 28.51 1.32 -8.98
N ASN A 8 28.47 1.70 -10.25
CA ASN A 8 27.56 2.71 -10.79
C ASN A 8 26.50 2.10 -11.72
N SER A 9 26.68 0.85 -12.11
CA SER A 9 25.76 0.12 -12.99
C SER A 9 25.81 -1.39 -12.70
N PRO A 10 24.81 -2.17 -13.14
CA PRO A 10 24.88 -3.62 -13.08
C PRO A 10 26.05 -4.22 -13.88
N ALA A 11 26.57 -3.50 -14.87
CA ALA A 11 27.75 -3.93 -15.63
C ALA A 11 29.00 -3.98 -14.73
N ASP A 12 29.21 -2.97 -13.89
CA ASP A 12 30.33 -2.92 -12.95
C ASP A 12 30.24 -4.07 -11.94
N LEU A 13 29.05 -4.34 -11.41
CA LEU A 13 28.82 -5.46 -10.50
C LEU A 13 29.17 -6.81 -11.12
N ARG A 14 28.90 -7.02 -12.41
CA ARG A 14 29.20 -8.28 -13.10
C ARG A 14 30.70 -8.53 -13.29
N THR A 15 31.51 -7.47 -13.25
CA THR A 15 32.98 -7.58 -13.32
C THR A 15 33.64 -7.86 -11.98
N LEU A 16 32.94 -7.66 -10.88
CA LEU A 16 33.48 -7.82 -9.53
C LEU A 16 33.81 -9.30 -9.24
N PRO A 17 35.03 -9.61 -8.71
CA PRO A 17 35.41 -10.97 -8.32
C PRO A 17 34.46 -11.54 -7.26
N GLU A 18 34.21 -12.86 -7.33
CA GLU A 18 33.31 -13.54 -6.35
C GLU A 18 33.76 -13.35 -4.90
N GLN A 19 35.06 -13.25 -4.63
CA GLN A 19 35.58 -13.08 -3.28
C GLN A 19 35.24 -11.74 -2.65
N GLU A 20 34.90 -10.73 -3.46
CA GLU A 20 34.56 -9.38 -3.01
C GLU A 20 33.04 -9.19 -2.78
N ILE A 21 32.21 -10.12 -3.23
CA ILE A 21 30.74 -10.02 -3.09
C ILE A 21 30.28 -9.95 -1.62
N PRO A 22 30.82 -10.76 -0.67
CA PRO A 22 30.43 -10.65 0.72
C PRO A 22 30.74 -9.26 1.34
N GLN A 23 31.85 -8.65 0.95
CA GLN A 23 32.21 -7.29 1.36
C GLN A 23 31.21 -6.27 0.78
N LEU A 24 30.89 -6.35 -0.51
CA LEU A 24 29.89 -5.49 -1.14
C LEU A 24 28.54 -5.62 -0.44
N CYS A 25 28.07 -6.82 -0.10
CA CYS A 25 26.84 -7.05 0.63
C CYS A 25 26.86 -6.38 2.01
N SER A 26 28.00 -6.39 2.70
CA SER A 26 28.16 -5.69 3.98
C SER A 26 28.10 -4.16 3.81
N GLU A 27 28.77 -3.61 2.79
CA GLU A 27 28.75 -2.18 2.48
C GLU A 27 27.34 -1.71 2.07
N LEU A 28 26.59 -2.51 1.29
CA LEU A 28 25.19 -2.24 0.95
C LEU A 28 24.31 -2.15 2.19
N ARG A 29 24.46 -3.05 3.17
CA ARG A 29 23.72 -3.00 4.43
C ARG A 29 24.04 -1.74 5.24
N ALA A 30 25.32 -1.40 5.36
CA ALA A 30 25.74 -0.18 6.05
C ALA A 30 25.16 1.07 5.38
N PHE A 31 25.19 1.12 4.04
CA PHE A 31 24.61 2.21 3.26
C PHE A 31 23.10 2.32 3.46
N LEU A 32 22.37 1.20 3.44
CA LEU A 32 20.92 1.18 3.69
C LEU A 32 20.57 1.72 5.07
N VAL A 33 21.25 1.27 6.12
CA VAL A 33 21.04 1.75 7.49
C VAL A 33 21.30 3.24 7.58
N GLN A 34 22.42 3.71 7.04
CA GLN A 34 22.82 5.13 7.10
C GLN A 34 21.83 6.06 6.41
N ASN A 35 21.26 5.65 5.28
CA ASN A 35 20.33 6.49 4.51
C ASN A 35 18.90 6.37 5.03
N VAL A 36 18.39 5.14 5.23
CA VAL A 36 17.01 4.93 5.69
C VAL A 36 16.80 5.47 7.11
N SER A 37 17.83 5.50 7.96
CA SER A 37 17.74 6.15 9.28
C SER A 37 17.37 7.64 9.20
N LYS A 38 17.72 8.31 8.09
CA LYS A 38 17.46 9.75 7.86
C LYS A 38 16.17 10.02 7.08
N THR A 39 15.87 9.19 6.09
CA THR A 39 14.73 9.39 5.18
C THR A 39 13.48 8.61 5.58
N GLY A 40 13.64 7.63 6.46
CA GLY A 40 12.64 6.57 6.63
C GLY A 40 12.60 5.64 5.42
N GLY A 41 11.85 4.55 5.52
CA GLY A 41 11.68 3.58 4.44
C GLY A 41 11.50 2.15 4.91
N HIS A 42 11.61 1.20 3.97
CA HIS A 42 11.46 -0.23 4.23
C HIS A 42 12.83 -0.87 4.51
N LEU A 43 13.26 -0.87 5.79
CA LEU A 43 14.63 -1.30 6.12
C LEU A 43 14.77 -2.83 6.19
N ALA A 44 13.98 -3.50 7.02
CA ALA A 44 14.18 -4.92 7.31
C ALA A 44 14.03 -5.82 6.07
N SER A 45 13.10 -5.49 5.18
CA SER A 45 12.88 -6.24 3.93
C SER A 45 14.06 -6.11 2.97
N ASN A 46 14.66 -4.92 2.88
CA ASN A 46 15.85 -4.69 2.04
C ASN A 46 17.09 -5.37 2.60
N LEU A 47 17.32 -5.31 3.92
CA LEU A 47 18.45 -5.99 4.58
C LEU A 47 18.39 -7.51 4.35
N GLY A 48 17.19 -8.09 4.34
CA GLY A 48 16.99 -9.52 4.07
C GLY A 48 17.21 -9.95 2.62
N ALA A 49 17.12 -9.02 1.66
CA ALA A 49 17.17 -9.33 0.24
C ALA A 49 18.49 -8.90 -0.44
N VAL A 50 19.53 -8.54 0.31
CA VAL A 50 20.79 -7.99 -0.24
C VAL A 50 21.46 -8.99 -1.16
N GLU A 51 21.81 -10.18 -0.67
CA GLU A 51 22.50 -11.22 -1.46
C GLU A 51 21.65 -11.67 -2.65
N LEU A 52 20.36 -11.84 -2.43
CA LEU A 52 19.42 -12.23 -3.50
C LEU A 52 19.40 -11.20 -4.63
N THR A 53 19.31 -9.91 -4.30
CA THR A 53 19.29 -8.83 -5.31
C THR A 53 20.63 -8.73 -6.04
N VAL A 54 21.75 -8.83 -5.34
CA VAL A 54 23.10 -8.88 -5.94
C VAL A 54 23.20 -10.05 -6.92
N ALA A 55 22.80 -11.25 -6.51
CA ALA A 55 22.84 -12.44 -7.37
C ALA A 55 21.94 -12.30 -8.61
N ILE A 56 20.75 -11.70 -8.48
CA ILE A 56 19.87 -11.42 -9.62
C ILE A 56 20.59 -10.51 -10.63
N HIS A 57 21.22 -9.40 -10.20
CA HIS A 57 21.91 -8.48 -11.10
C HIS A 57 23.21 -9.02 -11.70
N ARG A 58 23.81 -10.05 -11.09
CA ARG A 58 24.95 -10.77 -11.66
C ARG A 58 24.56 -11.80 -12.72
N VAL A 59 23.29 -12.26 -12.71
CA VAL A 59 22.80 -13.30 -13.64
C VAL A 59 21.93 -12.73 -14.75
N TYR A 60 21.10 -11.73 -14.46
CA TYR A 60 20.18 -11.12 -15.41
C TYR A 60 20.64 -9.72 -15.81
N HIS A 61 20.34 -9.34 -17.05
CA HIS A 61 20.67 -8.04 -17.63
C HIS A 61 19.41 -7.17 -17.61
N THR A 62 19.15 -6.48 -16.50
CA THR A 62 17.90 -5.72 -16.29
C THR A 62 17.72 -4.54 -17.24
N GLU A 63 18.74 -4.20 -18.04
CA GLU A 63 18.65 -3.29 -19.18
C GLU A 63 17.75 -3.85 -20.30
N THR A 64 17.76 -5.17 -20.47
CA THR A 64 17.00 -5.89 -21.50
C THR A 64 16.03 -6.90 -20.93
N ASP A 65 16.43 -7.63 -19.88
CA ASP A 65 15.56 -8.57 -19.16
C ASP A 65 14.50 -7.80 -18.33
N ARG A 66 13.41 -8.45 -17.99
CA ARG A 66 12.31 -7.86 -17.22
C ARG A 66 12.34 -8.43 -15.80
N LEU A 67 12.76 -7.60 -14.84
CA LEU A 67 12.67 -7.90 -13.40
C LEU A 67 11.45 -7.20 -12.82
N VAL A 68 10.45 -7.98 -12.40
CA VAL A 68 9.21 -7.51 -11.80
C VAL A 68 9.23 -7.79 -10.30
N PHE A 69 9.14 -6.74 -9.49
CA PHE A 69 9.03 -6.85 -8.04
C PHE A 69 7.56 -6.93 -7.61
N ASP A 70 7.23 -7.85 -6.71
CA ASP A 70 5.96 -7.82 -6.01
C ASP A 70 6.04 -6.84 -4.82
N VAL A 71 5.06 -5.97 -4.64
CA VAL A 71 5.11 -4.80 -3.76
C VAL A 71 6.25 -3.86 -4.11
N GLY A 72 7.47 -4.34 -4.16
CA GLY A 72 8.67 -3.56 -4.49
C GLY A 72 9.29 -2.80 -3.33
N HIS A 73 8.80 -2.99 -2.11
CA HIS A 73 9.38 -2.39 -0.89
C HIS A 73 10.80 -2.90 -0.57
N GLN A 74 11.22 -4.03 -1.15
CA GLN A 74 12.56 -4.64 -1.05
C GLN A 74 13.49 -4.25 -2.21
N SER A 75 13.20 -3.19 -2.97
CA SER A 75 13.93 -2.82 -4.18
C SER A 75 15.07 -1.82 -3.98
N TYR A 76 15.43 -1.45 -2.75
CA TYR A 76 16.43 -0.41 -2.52
C TYR A 76 17.83 -0.83 -3.01
N VAL A 77 18.22 -2.09 -2.80
CA VAL A 77 19.49 -2.63 -3.33
C VAL A 77 19.49 -2.58 -4.86
N HIS A 78 18.36 -2.92 -5.50
CA HIS A 78 18.20 -2.78 -6.94
C HIS A 78 18.40 -1.33 -7.40
N LYS A 79 17.79 -0.35 -6.72
CA LYS A 79 17.99 1.08 -7.03
C LYS A 79 19.46 1.50 -6.88
N ILE A 80 20.14 1.06 -5.82
CA ILE A 80 21.56 1.35 -5.59
C ILE A 80 22.42 0.80 -6.74
N LEU A 81 22.23 -0.46 -7.09
CA LEU A 81 23.02 -1.15 -8.12
C LEU A 81 22.73 -0.67 -9.54
N THR A 82 21.62 0.03 -9.76
CA THR A 82 21.20 0.58 -11.06
C THR A 82 21.41 2.09 -11.18
N GLY A 83 22.42 2.63 -10.48
CA GLY A 83 22.92 3.99 -10.66
C GLY A 83 22.19 5.08 -9.86
N ARG A 84 21.30 4.71 -8.92
CA ARG A 84 20.55 5.67 -8.09
C ARG A 84 21.12 5.85 -6.68
N ARG A 85 22.33 5.31 -6.41
CA ARG A 85 23.00 5.39 -5.10
C ARG A 85 23.09 6.83 -4.56
N ASP A 86 23.56 7.76 -5.37
CA ASP A 86 23.83 9.14 -4.95
C ASP A 86 22.54 9.94 -4.68
N ALA A 87 21.42 9.50 -5.24
CA ALA A 87 20.11 10.09 -5.00
C ALA A 87 19.41 9.56 -3.72
N PHE A 88 20.00 8.62 -2.98
CA PHE A 88 19.35 8.02 -1.81
C PHE A 88 19.04 8.99 -0.66
N SER A 89 19.76 10.11 -0.59
CA SER A 89 19.42 11.19 0.36
C SER A 89 18.05 11.81 0.10
N THR A 90 17.48 11.61 -1.08
CA THR A 90 16.14 12.10 -1.48
C THR A 90 15.08 10.99 -1.51
N LEU A 91 15.39 9.80 -1.00
CA LEU A 91 14.47 8.67 -0.99
C LEU A 91 13.14 9.04 -0.31
N ARG A 92 12.01 8.82 -1.01
CA ARG A 92 10.65 9.10 -0.55
C ARG A 92 10.35 10.58 -0.22
N GLN A 93 11.21 11.50 -0.69
CA GLN A 93 10.98 12.94 -0.59
C GLN A 93 10.38 13.48 -1.89
N TYR A 94 9.62 14.57 -1.81
CA TYR A 94 9.02 15.20 -2.98
C TYR A 94 10.09 15.58 -4.02
N GLY A 95 9.88 15.13 -5.27
CA GLY A 95 10.85 15.32 -6.36
C GLY A 95 12.10 14.45 -6.29
N GLY A 96 12.23 13.59 -5.28
CA GLY A 96 13.30 12.60 -5.13
C GLY A 96 12.93 11.23 -5.68
N ILE A 97 13.72 10.19 -5.32
CA ILE A 97 13.47 8.82 -5.75
C ILE A 97 12.35 8.16 -4.94
N ALA A 98 11.49 7.41 -5.62
CA ALA A 98 10.38 6.68 -5.01
C ALA A 98 10.85 5.51 -4.13
N GLY A 99 10.01 5.13 -3.16
CA GLY A 99 10.23 3.95 -2.32
C GLY A 99 9.99 2.61 -3.02
N PHE A 100 9.45 2.63 -4.25
CA PHE A 100 9.10 1.46 -5.07
C PHE A 100 9.70 1.59 -6.47
N PRO A 101 9.82 0.48 -7.24
CA PRO A 101 10.20 0.54 -8.65
C PRO A 101 9.25 1.42 -9.47
N LYS A 102 9.82 2.25 -10.32
CA LYS A 102 9.06 3.19 -11.17
C LYS A 102 9.74 3.34 -12.54
N PRO A 103 9.11 2.89 -13.65
CA PRO A 103 9.71 2.95 -14.99
C PRO A 103 10.13 4.35 -15.43
N SER A 104 9.50 5.39 -14.90
CA SER A 104 9.90 6.78 -15.17
C SER A 104 11.21 7.19 -14.50
N GLU A 105 11.71 6.44 -13.52
CA GLU A 105 13.01 6.69 -12.85
C GLU A 105 14.17 5.97 -13.53
N SER A 106 13.94 4.76 -14.07
CA SER A 106 15.01 3.94 -14.60
C SER A 106 14.50 2.91 -15.60
N VAL A 107 15.30 2.65 -16.65
CA VAL A 107 15.04 1.56 -17.63
C VAL A 107 15.11 0.17 -16.99
N HIS A 108 15.72 0.05 -15.81
CA HIS A 108 15.82 -1.18 -15.04
C HIS A 108 14.54 -1.53 -14.27
N ASP A 109 13.64 -0.58 -14.09
CA ASP A 109 12.35 -0.76 -13.42
C ASP A 109 11.31 -1.19 -14.47
N ALA A 110 11.13 -2.51 -14.65
CA ALA A 110 10.31 -3.05 -15.74
C ALA A 110 8.81 -2.71 -15.61
N PHE A 111 8.31 -2.52 -14.38
CA PHE A 111 6.89 -2.23 -14.11
C PHE A 111 6.74 -1.42 -12.82
N VAL A 112 5.64 -0.66 -12.70
CA VAL A 112 5.28 0.01 -11.45
C VAL A 112 4.94 -1.05 -10.40
N ALA A 113 5.45 -0.88 -9.19
CA ALA A 113 5.13 -1.72 -8.05
C ALA A 113 4.61 -0.86 -6.88
N GLY A 114 4.02 -1.51 -5.87
CA GLY A 114 3.43 -0.88 -4.68
C GLY A 114 2.43 -1.80 -3.99
N HIS A 115 1.55 -2.44 -4.76
CA HIS A 115 0.56 -3.38 -4.27
C HIS A 115 1.03 -4.83 -4.39
N ALA A 116 0.64 -5.68 -3.44
CA ALA A 116 1.02 -7.09 -3.39
C ALA A 116 0.29 -7.95 -4.44
N SER A 117 0.86 -9.11 -4.73
CA SER A 117 0.26 -10.23 -5.48
C SER A 117 0.13 -10.02 -6.99
N THR A 118 0.69 -8.93 -7.57
CA THR A 118 0.52 -8.60 -8.99
C THR A 118 1.68 -9.08 -9.87
N SER A 119 2.84 -9.38 -9.30
CA SER A 119 4.09 -9.61 -10.03
C SER A 119 4.03 -10.80 -10.98
N ILE A 120 3.38 -11.89 -10.58
CA ILE A 120 3.30 -13.13 -11.39
C ILE A 120 2.48 -12.89 -12.65
N SER A 121 1.30 -12.29 -12.52
CA SER A 121 0.45 -11.94 -13.66
C SER A 121 1.14 -10.95 -14.61
N THR A 122 1.84 -9.95 -14.04
CA THR A 122 2.63 -8.98 -14.82
C THR A 122 3.76 -9.68 -15.59
N ALA A 123 4.52 -10.55 -14.92
CA ALA A 123 5.61 -11.30 -15.55
C ALA A 123 5.11 -12.23 -16.64
N LEU A 124 4.00 -12.93 -16.42
CA LEU A 124 3.39 -13.80 -17.43
C LEU A 124 2.94 -13.00 -18.66
N GLY A 125 2.32 -11.83 -18.45
CA GLY A 125 1.94 -10.94 -19.54
C GLY A 125 3.15 -10.49 -20.39
N MET A 126 4.26 -10.14 -19.73
CA MET A 126 5.52 -9.79 -20.42
C MET A 126 6.14 -10.98 -21.15
N ALA A 127 6.10 -12.20 -20.56
CA ALA A 127 6.60 -13.41 -21.19
C ALA A 127 5.82 -13.76 -22.48
N ARG A 128 4.50 -13.70 -22.42
CA ARG A 128 3.63 -13.90 -23.58
C ARG A 128 3.87 -12.85 -24.68
N ALA A 129 4.01 -11.57 -24.30
CA ALA A 129 4.31 -10.51 -25.25
C ALA A 129 5.66 -10.72 -25.95
N ARG A 130 6.70 -11.13 -25.20
CA ARG A 130 8.00 -11.53 -25.74
C ARG A 130 7.85 -12.65 -26.78
N THR A 131 7.15 -13.72 -26.42
CA THR A 131 6.97 -14.89 -27.31
C THR A 131 6.20 -14.51 -28.59
N LEU A 132 5.11 -13.75 -28.47
CA LEU A 132 4.33 -13.29 -29.61
C LEU A 132 5.12 -12.37 -30.56
N ARG A 133 6.07 -11.58 -30.03
CA ARG A 133 6.93 -10.70 -30.83
C ARG A 133 8.20 -11.37 -31.36
N GLY A 134 8.47 -12.62 -30.96
CA GLY A 134 9.71 -13.32 -31.29
C GLY A 134 10.96 -12.67 -30.66
N GLU A 135 10.79 -11.94 -29.57
CA GLU A 135 11.89 -11.31 -28.81
C GLU A 135 12.58 -12.32 -27.90
N ASN A 136 13.80 -12.02 -27.48
CA ASN A 136 14.61 -12.94 -26.68
C ASN A 136 15.18 -12.23 -25.44
N TYR A 137 14.35 -12.00 -24.44
CA TYR A 137 14.76 -11.54 -23.10
C TYR A 137 14.19 -12.45 -22.01
N ASN A 138 14.81 -12.44 -20.84
CA ASN A 138 14.31 -13.19 -19.71
C ASN A 138 13.27 -12.38 -18.95
N VAL A 139 12.33 -13.09 -18.31
CA VAL A 139 11.33 -12.48 -17.43
C VAL A 139 11.44 -13.14 -16.05
N VAL A 140 11.56 -12.30 -15.03
CA VAL A 140 11.75 -12.71 -13.63
C VAL A 140 10.76 -11.96 -12.75
N ALA A 141 9.96 -12.68 -11.95
CA ALA A 141 9.15 -12.12 -10.89
C ALA A 141 9.80 -12.41 -9.52
N LEU A 142 9.94 -11.40 -8.67
CA LEU A 142 10.36 -11.56 -7.28
C LEU A 142 9.18 -11.30 -6.37
N ILE A 143 8.64 -12.35 -5.75
CA ILE A 143 7.48 -12.30 -4.85
C ILE A 143 7.84 -12.77 -3.44
N GLY A 144 7.35 -12.07 -2.42
CA GLY A 144 7.45 -12.50 -1.03
C GLY A 144 6.37 -13.52 -0.67
N ASP A 145 6.68 -14.36 0.33
CA ASP A 145 5.75 -15.37 0.86
C ASP A 145 4.46 -14.78 1.42
N GLY A 146 4.50 -13.56 1.99
CA GLY A 146 3.30 -12.82 2.39
C GLY A 146 2.42 -12.44 1.20
N ALA A 147 3.01 -11.90 0.12
CA ALA A 147 2.28 -11.52 -1.08
C ALA A 147 1.71 -12.75 -1.84
N LEU A 148 2.32 -13.92 -1.67
CA LEU A 148 1.81 -15.17 -2.22
C LEU A 148 0.48 -15.62 -1.59
N THR A 149 0.07 -15.05 -0.46
CA THR A 149 -1.24 -15.35 0.16
C THR A 149 -2.42 -14.68 -0.53
N GLY A 150 -2.18 -13.73 -1.42
CA GLY A 150 -3.23 -13.02 -2.15
C GLY A 150 -3.82 -13.82 -3.32
N GLY A 151 -5.13 -13.71 -3.54
CA GLY A 151 -5.86 -14.47 -4.56
C GLY A 151 -5.27 -14.29 -5.97
N LEU A 152 -4.96 -13.06 -6.38
CA LEU A 152 -4.37 -12.77 -7.70
C LEU A 152 -3.02 -13.50 -7.94
N ALA A 153 -2.23 -13.74 -6.88
CA ALA A 153 -1.01 -14.53 -6.99
C ALA A 153 -1.30 -16.00 -7.35
N TYR A 154 -2.38 -16.59 -6.78
CA TYR A 154 -2.82 -17.93 -7.12
C TYR A 154 -3.36 -18.02 -8.56
N GLU A 155 -4.14 -17.05 -8.98
CA GLU A 155 -4.62 -16.96 -10.36
C GLU A 155 -3.43 -16.89 -11.33
N GLY A 156 -2.46 -16.02 -11.03
CA GLY A 156 -1.22 -15.88 -11.79
C GLY A 156 -0.39 -17.17 -11.81
N LEU A 157 -0.24 -17.87 -10.67
CA LEU A 157 0.45 -19.16 -10.60
C LEU A 157 -0.24 -20.23 -11.44
N SER A 158 -1.57 -20.35 -11.32
CA SER A 158 -2.35 -21.34 -12.06
C SER A 158 -2.17 -21.20 -13.56
N ASP A 159 -2.26 -19.99 -14.09
CA ASP A 159 -2.08 -19.70 -15.51
C ASP A 159 -0.61 -19.83 -15.95
N ALA A 160 0.34 -19.31 -15.16
CA ALA A 160 1.76 -19.35 -15.50
C ALA A 160 2.32 -20.78 -15.55
N GLY A 161 1.95 -21.65 -14.60
CA GLY A 161 2.43 -23.02 -14.56
C GLY A 161 2.01 -23.85 -15.78
N GLN A 162 0.81 -23.62 -16.30
CA GLN A 162 0.29 -24.33 -17.48
C GLN A 162 0.67 -23.64 -18.82
N SER A 163 1.17 -22.42 -18.78
CA SER A 163 1.41 -21.62 -19.99
C SER A 163 2.53 -22.16 -20.89
N GLY A 164 3.49 -22.87 -20.31
CA GLY A 164 4.74 -23.26 -20.98
C GLY A 164 5.68 -22.08 -21.26
N GLU A 165 5.32 -20.85 -20.90
CA GLU A 165 6.15 -19.65 -21.12
C GLU A 165 7.42 -19.69 -20.26
N PRO A 166 8.61 -19.50 -20.86
CA PRO A 166 9.85 -19.38 -20.11
C PRO A 166 9.83 -18.13 -19.21
N LEU A 167 9.58 -18.33 -17.92
CA LEU A 167 9.69 -17.29 -16.88
C LEU A 167 10.19 -17.89 -15.57
N VAL A 168 10.81 -17.06 -14.75
CA VAL A 168 11.31 -17.47 -13.43
C VAL A 168 10.58 -16.69 -12.35
N ILE A 169 9.89 -17.40 -11.47
CA ILE A 169 9.30 -16.83 -10.26
C ILE A 169 10.24 -17.14 -9.10
N ILE A 170 10.77 -16.09 -8.48
CA ILE A 170 11.60 -16.19 -7.27
C ILE A 170 10.70 -15.95 -6.07
N LEU A 171 10.42 -17.01 -5.32
CA LEU A 171 9.71 -16.92 -4.05
C LEU A 171 10.70 -16.63 -2.94
N ASN A 172 10.69 -15.39 -2.43
CA ASN A 172 11.48 -14.97 -1.29
C ASN A 172 10.73 -15.27 0.01
N ASP A 173 11.06 -16.38 0.64
CA ASP A 173 10.41 -16.90 1.83
C ASP A 173 11.19 -16.53 3.09
N ASN A 174 10.65 -15.59 3.88
CA ASN A 174 11.21 -15.19 5.17
C ASN A 174 10.25 -15.44 6.36
N GLY A 175 9.06 -15.99 6.11
CA GLY A 175 8.04 -16.32 7.11
C GLY A 175 7.20 -15.14 7.57
N MET A 176 7.36 -13.98 6.95
CA MET A 176 6.76 -12.74 7.43
C MET A 176 6.26 -11.87 6.28
N SER A 177 5.07 -11.27 6.46
CA SER A 177 4.64 -10.05 5.76
C SER A 177 5.06 -8.81 6.58
N ILE A 178 4.13 -7.99 7.05
CA ILE A 178 4.42 -7.05 8.15
C ILE A 178 4.64 -7.87 9.42
N ASN A 179 3.66 -8.68 9.82
CA ASN A 179 3.71 -9.63 10.93
C ASN A 179 4.02 -11.05 10.42
N LYS A 180 4.02 -12.06 11.29
CA LYS A 180 4.15 -13.46 10.88
C LYS A 180 3.01 -13.83 9.93
N ASN A 181 3.35 -14.55 8.86
CA ASN A 181 2.34 -15.00 7.89
C ASN A 181 1.35 -15.97 8.53
N VAL A 182 0.09 -15.84 8.11
CA VAL A 182 -1.03 -16.67 8.56
C VAL A 182 -1.57 -17.53 7.41
N GLY A 183 -2.35 -18.56 7.75
CA GLY A 183 -3.06 -19.40 6.79
C GLY A 183 -2.31 -20.64 6.31
N GLY A 184 -2.98 -21.41 5.46
CA GLY A 184 -2.51 -22.71 4.97
C GLY A 184 -1.23 -22.65 4.15
N MET A 185 -1.03 -21.59 3.36
CA MET A 185 0.18 -21.37 2.57
C MET A 185 1.40 -21.17 3.46
N ALA A 186 1.30 -20.34 4.48
CA ALA A 186 2.38 -20.14 5.44
C ALA A 186 2.77 -21.45 6.13
N THR A 187 1.77 -22.26 6.48
CA THR A 187 1.98 -23.61 7.04
C THR A 187 2.66 -24.55 6.05
N LEU A 188 2.25 -24.53 4.77
CA LEU A 188 2.86 -25.34 3.71
C LEU A 188 4.34 -24.98 3.54
N LEU A 189 4.67 -23.70 3.39
CA LEU A 189 6.04 -23.22 3.19
C LEU A 189 6.91 -23.55 4.42
N SER A 190 6.39 -23.36 5.64
CA SER A 190 7.12 -23.72 6.86
C SER A 190 7.48 -25.21 6.94
N LYS A 191 6.58 -26.11 6.49
CA LYS A 191 6.87 -27.53 6.41
C LYS A 191 7.96 -27.85 5.38
N GLN A 192 7.98 -27.16 4.24
CA GLN A 192 9.02 -27.37 3.21
C GLN A 192 10.41 -26.96 3.69
N ARG A 193 10.53 -25.93 4.56
CA ARG A 193 11.81 -25.53 5.18
C ARG A 193 12.45 -26.62 6.05
N VAL A 194 11.64 -27.49 6.67
CA VAL A 194 12.07 -28.44 7.73
C VAL A 194 12.11 -29.89 7.27
N THR A 195 11.72 -30.21 6.02
CA THR A 195 11.58 -31.59 5.55
C THR A 195 12.93 -32.31 5.45
N PRO A 196 13.08 -33.57 5.93
CA PRO A 196 14.32 -34.35 5.83
C PRO A 196 14.80 -34.57 4.39
N GLY A 197 13.91 -34.51 3.40
CA GLY A 197 14.26 -34.52 1.98
C GLY A 197 15.13 -33.32 1.57
N TYR A 198 14.94 -32.17 2.16
CA TYR A 198 15.77 -30.98 1.96
C TYR A 198 17.21 -31.21 2.44
N LEU A 199 17.40 -31.76 3.62
CA LEU A 199 18.73 -32.07 4.16
C LEU A 199 19.45 -33.14 3.33
N ARG A 200 18.72 -34.17 2.85
CA ARG A 200 19.26 -35.20 1.95
C ARG A 200 19.53 -34.67 0.55
N PHE A 201 18.67 -33.81 0.00
CA PHE A 201 18.89 -33.13 -1.27
C PHE A 201 20.12 -32.22 -1.19
N LYS A 202 20.30 -31.46 -0.11
CA LYS A 202 21.48 -30.62 0.14
C LYS A 202 22.75 -31.45 0.22
N GLN A 203 22.73 -32.61 0.86
CA GLN A 203 23.88 -33.53 0.93
C GLN A 203 24.16 -34.19 -0.42
N PHE A 204 23.16 -34.72 -1.11
CA PHE A 204 23.28 -35.35 -2.43
C PHE A 204 23.76 -34.35 -3.49
N TYR A 205 23.23 -33.14 -3.47
CA TYR A 205 23.58 -32.08 -4.40
C TYR A 205 25.02 -31.59 -4.21
N ARG A 206 25.47 -31.42 -2.97
CA ARG A 206 26.88 -31.07 -2.66
C ARG A 206 27.85 -32.15 -3.10
N SER A 207 27.48 -33.41 -3.04
CA SER A 207 28.37 -34.53 -3.38
C SER A 207 28.44 -34.84 -4.87
N THR A 208 27.42 -34.55 -5.67
CA THR A 208 27.26 -35.09 -7.03
C THR A 208 27.44 -34.04 -8.14
N ILE A 209 26.88 -32.86 -8.01
CA ILE A 209 26.84 -31.87 -9.11
C ILE A 209 28.11 -31.00 -9.19
N GLY A 210 28.90 -30.95 -8.14
CA GLY A 210 30.15 -30.19 -8.11
C GLY A 210 31.31 -30.74 -8.99
N LYS A 211 31.17 -31.93 -9.60
CA LYS A 211 32.32 -32.61 -10.19
C LYS A 211 32.19 -33.05 -11.66
N VAL A 212 31.03 -33.08 -12.33
CA VAL A 212 30.95 -33.70 -13.68
C VAL A 212 29.94 -33.03 -14.61
N LYS A 213 30.41 -32.30 -15.64
CA LYS A 213 29.65 -31.70 -16.75
C LYS A 213 28.90 -32.66 -17.69
N PRO A 214 29.31 -33.92 -17.94
CA PRO A 214 28.59 -34.79 -18.90
C PRO A 214 27.37 -35.51 -18.35
N LEU A 215 27.11 -35.50 -17.04
CA LEU A 215 26.03 -36.24 -16.42
C LEU A 215 24.65 -35.60 -16.56
N TYR A 216 24.57 -34.36 -17.05
CA TYR A 216 23.37 -33.56 -17.20
C TYR A 216 22.31 -34.20 -18.13
N ASN A 217 22.73 -34.69 -19.31
CA ASN A 217 21.82 -35.26 -20.30
C ASN A 217 21.32 -36.68 -19.96
N VAL A 218 22.05 -37.42 -19.14
CA VAL A 218 21.67 -38.76 -18.70
C VAL A 218 20.68 -38.69 -17.53
N MET A 219 20.82 -37.70 -16.66
CA MET A 219 19.92 -37.49 -15.52
C MET A 219 18.53 -36.99 -15.93
N HIS A 220 18.40 -36.29 -17.07
CA HIS A 220 17.10 -35.84 -17.57
C HIS A 220 16.17 -37.03 -17.90
N LYS A 221 16.70 -38.09 -18.50
CA LYS A 221 15.93 -39.32 -18.83
C LYS A 221 15.67 -40.25 -17.64
N ILE A 222 16.52 -40.21 -16.62
CA ILE A 222 16.33 -41.01 -15.40
C ILE A 222 15.37 -40.32 -14.42
N LYS A 223 15.26 -39.00 -14.48
CA LYS A 223 14.47 -38.20 -13.53
C LYS A 223 12.95 -38.36 -13.70
N GLU A 224 12.45 -38.53 -14.93
CA GLU A 224 11.00 -38.77 -15.17
C GLU A 224 10.50 -40.05 -14.53
N ASN A 225 11.32 -41.10 -14.44
CA ASN A 225 10.93 -42.41 -13.89
C ASN A 225 11.24 -42.60 -12.38
N VAL A 226 12.07 -41.74 -11.79
CA VAL A 226 12.51 -41.88 -10.39
C VAL A 226 11.91 -40.77 -9.49
N LYS A 227 11.59 -39.60 -10.06
CA LYS A 227 11.00 -38.47 -9.32
C LYS A 227 9.66 -38.85 -8.68
N ASP A 228 8.80 -39.55 -9.42
CA ASP A 228 7.44 -39.91 -8.98
C ASP A 228 7.40 -40.96 -7.86
N ARG A 229 8.52 -41.63 -7.56
CA ARG A 229 8.60 -42.69 -6.55
C ARG A 229 9.35 -42.33 -5.28
N VAL A 230 10.10 -41.24 -5.25
CA VAL A 230 11.08 -40.97 -4.15
C VAL A 230 10.88 -39.64 -3.45
N LEU A 231 10.28 -38.63 -4.10
CA LEU A 231 9.96 -37.34 -3.48
C LEU A 231 8.47 -37.06 -3.62
N PRO A 232 7.77 -36.70 -2.54
CA PRO A 232 6.38 -36.25 -2.66
C PRO A 232 6.36 -34.97 -3.55
N ASN A 233 5.49 -34.94 -4.56
CA ASN A 233 5.21 -33.75 -5.35
C ASN A 233 4.79 -32.63 -4.41
N ASN A 234 5.27 -31.42 -4.69
CA ASN A 234 4.79 -30.25 -3.99
C ASN A 234 3.73 -29.55 -4.85
N MET A 235 2.96 -28.66 -4.24
CA MET A 235 1.88 -27.92 -4.90
C MET A 235 2.33 -27.21 -6.19
N PHE A 236 3.55 -26.71 -6.24
CA PHE A 236 4.07 -25.97 -7.41
C PHE A 236 4.41 -26.91 -8.57
N ASP A 237 4.93 -28.12 -8.28
CA ASP A 237 5.11 -29.15 -9.29
C ASP A 237 3.74 -29.56 -9.90
N ASP A 238 2.71 -29.73 -9.05
CA ASP A 238 1.35 -30.09 -9.49
C ASP A 238 0.70 -28.97 -10.33
N MET A 239 1.06 -27.70 -10.07
CA MET A 239 0.63 -26.55 -10.89
C MET A 239 1.38 -26.44 -12.23
N GLY A 240 2.40 -27.25 -12.48
CA GLY A 240 3.15 -27.25 -13.75
C GLY A 240 4.47 -26.49 -13.73
N PHE A 241 4.95 -26.03 -12.57
CA PHE A 241 6.26 -25.42 -12.45
C PHE A 241 7.37 -26.44 -12.30
N TYR A 242 8.55 -26.10 -12.81
CA TYR A 242 9.78 -26.74 -12.38
C TYR A 242 10.22 -26.11 -11.05
N TYR A 243 9.98 -26.82 -9.95
CA TYR A 243 10.32 -26.30 -8.63
C TYR A 243 11.82 -26.52 -8.30
N ILE A 244 12.48 -25.45 -7.88
CA ILE A 244 13.87 -25.45 -7.38
C ILE A 244 13.86 -24.92 -5.96
N GLY A 245 14.38 -25.67 -5.01
CA GLY A 245 14.56 -25.16 -3.65
C GLY A 245 14.12 -26.14 -2.56
N PRO A 246 14.07 -25.63 -1.31
CA PRO A 246 14.47 -24.29 -0.89
C PRO A 246 15.99 -24.06 -0.93
N VAL A 247 16.40 -22.85 -1.33
CA VAL A 247 17.80 -22.41 -1.48
C VAL A 247 18.12 -21.40 -0.37
N ASP A 248 19.34 -21.43 0.14
CA ASP A 248 19.80 -20.43 1.12
C ASP A 248 19.99 -19.07 0.43
N GLY A 249 19.13 -18.11 0.78
CA GLY A 249 19.11 -16.77 0.21
C GLY A 249 20.26 -15.85 0.66
N HIS A 250 21.15 -16.34 1.54
CA HIS A 250 22.34 -15.64 1.99
C HIS A 250 23.64 -16.29 1.49
N ASN A 251 23.54 -17.28 0.60
CA ASN A 251 24.67 -17.91 -0.05
C ASN A 251 24.74 -17.47 -1.51
N GLU A 252 25.53 -16.44 -1.79
CA GLU A 252 25.62 -15.76 -3.10
C GLU A 252 26.00 -16.73 -4.22
N LYS A 253 26.97 -17.63 -3.97
CA LYS A 253 27.44 -18.61 -4.97
C LYS A 253 26.36 -19.63 -5.32
N GLU A 254 25.61 -20.08 -4.33
CA GLU A 254 24.48 -21.00 -4.53
C GLU A 254 23.35 -20.31 -5.29
N LEU A 255 23.01 -19.06 -4.90
CA LEU A 255 22.02 -18.25 -5.58
C LEU A 255 22.35 -18.03 -7.06
N GLU A 256 23.55 -17.54 -7.39
CA GLU A 256 23.94 -17.32 -8.79
C GLU A 256 23.83 -18.61 -9.62
N ARG A 257 24.28 -19.73 -9.06
CA ARG A 257 24.21 -21.02 -9.75
C ARG A 257 22.76 -21.44 -10.01
N MET A 258 21.88 -21.29 -9.02
CA MET A 258 20.47 -21.66 -9.14
C MET A 258 19.71 -20.72 -10.09
N LEU A 259 19.99 -19.43 -10.05
CA LEU A 259 19.41 -18.45 -10.96
C LEU A 259 19.83 -18.72 -12.41
N ARG A 260 21.12 -19.04 -12.67
CA ARG A 260 21.58 -19.44 -14.02
C ARG A 260 20.87 -20.71 -14.48
N TRP A 261 20.76 -21.71 -13.62
CA TRP A 261 20.05 -22.94 -13.94
C TRP A 261 18.58 -22.70 -14.24
N ALA A 262 17.86 -21.95 -13.38
CA ALA A 262 16.47 -21.57 -13.59
C ALA A 262 16.24 -20.86 -14.93
N ARG A 263 17.13 -19.91 -15.28
CA ARG A 263 17.09 -19.19 -16.55
C ARG A 263 17.26 -20.12 -17.77
N ASP A 264 18.19 -21.05 -17.67
CA ASP A 264 18.59 -21.92 -18.79
C ASP A 264 17.60 -23.08 -19.05
N LEU A 265 16.67 -23.36 -18.13
CA LEU A 265 15.63 -24.39 -18.28
C LEU A 265 14.57 -24.04 -19.35
N ARG A 266 14.38 -22.77 -19.67
CA ARG A 266 13.45 -22.29 -20.71
C ARG A 266 12.01 -22.84 -20.60
N GLN A 267 11.51 -22.91 -19.38
CA GLN A 267 10.14 -23.31 -19.02
C GLN A 267 9.68 -22.53 -17.78
N PRO A 268 8.41 -22.64 -17.33
CA PRO A 268 8.01 -22.05 -16.06
C PRO A 268 8.80 -22.62 -14.88
N VAL A 269 9.51 -21.77 -14.14
CA VAL A 269 10.33 -22.17 -12.98
C VAL A 269 9.86 -21.41 -11.75
N LEU A 270 9.73 -22.10 -10.62
CA LEU A 270 9.59 -21.51 -9.30
C LEU A 270 10.85 -21.81 -8.48
N LEU A 271 11.64 -20.77 -8.23
CA LEU A 271 12.83 -20.80 -7.39
C LEU A 271 12.46 -20.33 -5.97
N HIS A 272 12.43 -21.29 -5.03
CA HIS A 272 12.14 -20.99 -3.62
C HIS A 272 13.42 -20.66 -2.88
N VAL A 273 13.53 -19.43 -2.40
CA VAL A 273 14.69 -18.87 -1.70
C VAL A 273 14.29 -18.53 -0.27
N VAL A 274 15.02 -19.03 0.71
CA VAL A 274 14.78 -18.75 2.13
C VAL A 274 15.74 -17.66 2.59
N THR A 275 15.17 -16.55 3.09
CA THR A 275 15.92 -15.40 3.61
C THR A 275 15.57 -15.10 5.07
N GLN A 276 16.36 -14.23 5.69
CA GLN A 276 16.10 -13.70 7.03
C GLN A 276 15.81 -12.20 6.96
N LYS A 277 14.59 -11.79 7.29
CA LYS A 277 14.20 -10.38 7.34
C LYS A 277 15.06 -9.62 8.37
N GLY A 278 15.59 -8.46 7.99
CA GLY A 278 16.45 -7.66 8.86
C GLY A 278 17.90 -8.14 8.99
N LYS A 279 18.36 -9.07 8.15
CA LYS A 279 19.67 -9.74 8.19
C LYS A 279 20.85 -8.77 8.36
N GLY A 280 21.75 -9.10 9.30
CA GLY A 280 23.03 -8.44 9.51
C GLY A 280 23.01 -7.26 10.47
N ILE A 281 21.84 -6.89 11.00
CA ILE A 281 21.68 -5.79 11.96
C ILE A 281 20.88 -6.31 13.17
N SER A 282 21.48 -6.27 14.36
CA SER A 282 20.95 -6.97 15.55
C SER A 282 19.55 -6.51 15.98
N TYR A 283 19.25 -5.21 15.91
CA TYR A 283 17.93 -4.69 16.30
C TYR A 283 16.85 -4.99 15.25
N THR A 284 17.20 -5.02 13.95
CA THR A 284 16.24 -5.38 12.89
C THR A 284 15.97 -6.88 12.83
N GLU A 285 16.94 -7.73 13.21
CA GLU A 285 16.74 -9.19 13.31
C GLU A 285 15.84 -9.57 14.49
N ARG A 286 15.93 -8.82 15.60
CA ARG A 286 15.10 -9.07 16.80
C ARG A 286 13.66 -8.62 16.63
N GLU A 287 13.44 -7.48 15.99
CA GLU A 287 12.13 -6.85 15.83
C GLU A 287 11.87 -6.42 14.38
N PRO A 288 11.88 -7.36 13.43
CA PRO A 288 11.78 -7.04 11.99
C PRO A 288 10.47 -6.34 11.60
N GLU A 289 9.42 -6.48 12.41
CA GLU A 289 8.13 -5.82 12.22
C GLU A 289 8.24 -4.31 12.38
N LYS A 290 8.95 -3.85 13.43
CA LYS A 290 9.17 -2.42 13.70
C LYS A 290 9.92 -1.71 12.58
N TYR A 291 10.81 -2.44 11.89
CA TYR A 291 11.64 -1.91 10.80
C TYR A 291 11.12 -2.31 9.40
N HIS A 292 9.90 -2.83 9.31
CA HIS A 292 9.28 -3.10 8.01
C HIS A 292 9.06 -1.80 7.23
N GLY A 293 8.35 -0.83 7.82
CA GLY A 293 8.18 0.52 7.29
C GLY A 293 8.44 1.53 8.41
N VAL A 294 9.67 2.04 8.48
CA VAL A 294 10.17 2.85 9.60
C VAL A 294 10.30 4.31 9.20
N GLY A 295 10.07 5.22 10.15
CA GLY A 295 10.44 6.62 10.05
C GLY A 295 11.94 6.83 10.26
N THR A 296 12.34 8.03 10.68
CA THR A 296 13.74 8.31 11.10
C THR A 296 14.05 7.57 12.40
N PHE A 297 15.29 7.12 12.57
CA PHE A 297 15.74 6.38 13.76
C PHE A 297 17.24 6.57 14.01
N ASP A 298 17.72 6.23 15.20
CA ASP A 298 19.15 6.21 15.49
C ASP A 298 19.82 4.99 14.81
N PRO A 299 20.77 5.19 13.88
CA PRO A 299 21.36 4.08 13.12
C PRO A 299 22.26 3.16 13.98
N VAL A 300 22.72 3.60 15.15
CA VAL A 300 23.61 2.83 16.03
C VAL A 300 22.80 1.94 16.99
N THR A 301 21.80 2.52 17.63
CA THR A 301 20.99 1.83 18.66
C THR A 301 19.72 1.22 18.10
N GLY A 302 19.25 1.69 16.95
CA GLY A 302 17.94 1.37 16.39
C GLY A 302 16.79 2.10 17.09
N ALA A 303 17.05 3.04 18.00
CA ALA A 303 16.00 3.73 18.76
C ALA A 303 15.07 4.52 17.83
N LEU A 304 13.77 4.27 17.96
CA LEU A 304 12.72 4.99 17.25
C LEU A 304 12.28 6.21 18.07
N PRO A 305 11.80 7.29 17.44
CA PRO A 305 11.14 8.38 18.14
C PRO A 305 9.94 7.88 18.94
N GLU A 306 9.57 8.62 19.97
CA GLU A 306 8.37 8.34 20.75
C GLU A 306 7.12 8.38 19.87
N GLU A 307 6.25 7.37 20.02
CA GLU A 307 5.00 7.28 19.28
C GLU A 307 4.02 8.37 19.73
N LYS A 308 3.59 9.19 18.78
CA LYS A 308 2.55 10.19 18.99
C LYS A 308 1.16 9.54 18.86
N PRO A 309 0.14 10.08 19.56
CA PRO A 309 -1.24 9.68 19.29
C PRO A 309 -1.60 9.82 17.81
N CYS A 310 -2.32 8.83 17.28
CA CYS A 310 -2.75 8.83 15.89
C CYS A 310 -4.14 8.18 15.75
N PHE A 311 -4.83 8.46 14.65
CA PHE A 311 -6.17 7.95 14.41
C PHE A 311 -6.25 6.43 14.46
N SER A 312 -5.29 5.71 13.87
CA SER A 312 -5.25 4.24 13.92
C SER A 312 -5.20 3.69 15.35
N LYS A 313 -4.37 4.30 16.22
CA LYS A 313 -4.26 3.90 17.63
C LYS A 313 -5.56 4.17 18.40
N VAL A 314 -6.13 5.38 18.23
CA VAL A 314 -7.41 5.76 18.84
C VAL A 314 -8.55 4.85 18.37
N PHE A 315 -8.58 4.48 17.10
CA PHE A 315 -9.53 3.53 16.54
C PHE A 315 -9.43 2.16 17.24
N GLY A 316 -8.23 1.58 17.31
CA GLY A 316 -8.02 0.27 17.92
C GLY A 316 -8.32 0.26 19.42
N GLU A 317 -7.89 1.28 20.18
CA GLU A 317 -8.20 1.44 21.60
C GLU A 317 -9.71 1.56 21.84
N THR A 318 -10.40 2.33 21.01
CA THR A 318 -11.85 2.50 21.10
C THR A 318 -12.58 1.19 20.78
N LEU A 319 -12.17 0.50 19.72
CA LEU A 319 -12.73 -0.80 19.34
C LEU A 319 -12.53 -1.84 20.46
N THR A 320 -11.35 -1.84 21.08
CA THR A 320 -11.04 -2.74 22.19
C THR A 320 -11.94 -2.47 23.40
N THR A 321 -12.19 -1.19 23.70
CA THR A 321 -13.12 -0.79 24.76
C THR A 321 -14.55 -1.25 24.47
N LEU A 322 -15.03 -1.03 23.23
CA LEU A 322 -16.37 -1.48 22.81
C LEU A 322 -16.50 -3.00 22.82
N GLY A 323 -15.44 -3.72 22.43
CA GLY A 323 -15.41 -5.18 22.44
C GLY A 323 -15.46 -5.81 23.84
N ALA A 324 -15.17 -5.05 24.89
CA ALA A 324 -15.35 -5.52 26.27
C ALA A 324 -16.85 -5.61 26.65
N ASP A 325 -17.66 -4.71 26.12
CA ASP A 325 -19.10 -4.61 26.39
C ASP A 325 -19.96 -5.40 25.38
N ASP A 326 -19.40 -5.70 24.19
CA ASP A 326 -20.10 -6.36 23.09
C ASP A 326 -19.40 -7.67 22.72
N ALA A 327 -20.02 -8.80 23.10
CA ALA A 327 -19.48 -10.13 22.85
C ALA A 327 -19.57 -10.57 21.35
N ASP A 328 -20.47 -9.96 20.58
CA ASP A 328 -20.67 -10.27 19.16
C ASP A 328 -19.77 -9.43 18.26
N LEU A 329 -19.04 -8.43 18.82
CA LEU A 329 -18.12 -7.60 18.09
C LEU A 329 -16.86 -8.41 17.73
N VAL A 330 -16.56 -8.46 16.43
CA VAL A 330 -15.38 -9.13 15.87
C VAL A 330 -14.55 -8.15 15.05
N ALA A 331 -13.22 -8.24 15.15
CA ALA A 331 -12.29 -7.42 14.38
C ALA A 331 -11.58 -8.25 13.31
N ILE A 332 -11.51 -7.72 12.10
CA ILE A 332 -10.91 -8.37 10.93
C ILE A 332 -9.90 -7.43 10.31
N THR A 333 -8.79 -7.97 9.81
CA THR A 333 -7.82 -7.22 9.00
C THR A 333 -7.16 -8.11 7.96
N ALA A 334 -6.49 -7.50 6.99
CA ALA A 334 -5.76 -8.19 5.92
C ALA A 334 -4.25 -7.88 6.00
N ALA A 335 -3.54 -8.54 6.90
CA ALA A 335 -2.11 -8.39 7.19
C ALA A 335 -1.71 -6.97 7.69
N MET A 336 -2.65 -6.23 8.30
CA MET A 336 -2.45 -4.83 8.73
C MET A 336 -2.72 -4.62 10.23
N CYS A 337 -2.64 -5.66 11.07
CA CYS A 337 -3.02 -5.62 12.49
C CYS A 337 -2.39 -4.43 13.25
N SER A 338 -1.07 -4.30 13.25
CA SER A 338 -0.38 -3.19 13.92
C SER A 338 -0.65 -1.85 13.24
N GLY A 339 -0.69 -1.84 11.91
CA GLY A 339 -0.88 -0.62 11.11
C GLY A 339 -2.25 0.03 11.25
N THR A 340 -3.29 -0.74 11.56
CA THR A 340 -4.67 -0.27 11.80
C THR A 340 -5.00 -0.14 13.29
N GLY A 341 -3.99 -0.33 14.18
CA GLY A 341 -4.16 -0.19 15.62
C GLY A 341 -4.87 -1.34 16.31
N LEU A 342 -5.09 -2.49 15.64
CA LEU A 342 -5.87 -3.61 16.18
C LEU A 342 -5.09 -4.52 17.15
N THR A 343 -3.81 -4.28 17.40
CA THR A 343 -3.00 -5.09 18.32
C THR A 343 -3.64 -5.26 19.71
N PRO A 344 -4.14 -4.20 20.39
CA PRO A 344 -4.79 -4.36 21.70
C PRO A 344 -6.04 -5.25 21.64
N PHE A 345 -6.85 -5.13 20.57
CA PHE A 345 -8.02 -5.99 20.39
C PHE A 345 -7.63 -7.45 20.18
N ALA A 346 -6.61 -7.71 19.37
CA ALA A 346 -6.10 -9.05 19.09
C ALA A 346 -5.54 -9.73 20.33
N GLU A 347 -4.85 -8.98 21.20
CA GLU A 347 -4.31 -9.47 22.47
C GLU A 347 -5.40 -9.75 23.50
N GLN A 348 -6.39 -8.86 23.61
CA GLN A 348 -7.46 -8.98 24.61
C GLN A 348 -8.54 -10.00 24.19
N PHE A 349 -8.84 -10.08 22.89
CA PHE A 349 -9.92 -10.92 22.36
C PHE A 349 -9.45 -11.84 21.20
N PRO A 350 -8.47 -12.74 21.43
CA PRO A 350 -7.85 -13.52 20.34
C PRO A 350 -8.83 -14.43 19.60
N SER A 351 -9.94 -14.85 20.23
CA SER A 351 -10.99 -15.68 19.57
C SER A 351 -11.96 -14.88 18.70
N ARG A 352 -11.91 -13.55 18.78
CA ARG A 352 -12.75 -12.62 18.01
C ARG A 352 -11.94 -11.71 17.07
N PHE A 353 -10.66 -12.02 16.90
CA PHE A 353 -9.77 -11.33 15.98
C PHE A 353 -9.35 -12.26 14.84
N TYR A 354 -9.43 -11.76 13.61
CA TYR A 354 -9.10 -12.51 12.40
C TYR A 354 -8.17 -11.69 11.49
N ASP A 355 -6.92 -12.13 11.36
CA ASP A 355 -6.02 -11.67 10.31
C ASP A 355 -6.05 -12.71 9.18
N VAL A 356 -6.49 -12.30 8.00
CA VAL A 356 -6.68 -13.21 6.85
C VAL A 356 -5.47 -13.24 5.91
N GLY A 357 -4.37 -12.57 6.26
CA GLY A 357 -3.26 -12.34 5.33
C GLY A 357 -3.61 -11.28 4.29
N ILE A 358 -2.83 -11.18 3.21
CA ILE A 358 -3.08 -10.17 2.16
C ILE A 358 -4.23 -10.65 1.26
N ALA A 359 -5.46 -10.56 1.76
CA ALA A 359 -6.66 -11.10 1.14
C ALA A 359 -7.91 -10.24 1.42
N GLU A 360 -7.89 -9.00 0.95
CA GLU A 360 -8.92 -7.98 1.23
C GLU A 360 -10.31 -8.42 0.77
N GLY A 361 -10.43 -9.02 -0.43
CA GLY A 361 -11.71 -9.54 -0.93
C GLY A 361 -12.28 -10.63 -0.03
N HIS A 362 -11.45 -11.60 0.40
CA HIS A 362 -11.85 -12.61 1.36
C HIS A 362 -12.31 -12.01 2.70
N ALA A 363 -11.59 -10.99 3.19
CA ALA A 363 -11.95 -10.30 4.44
C ALA A 363 -13.35 -9.68 4.37
N VAL A 364 -13.70 -9.01 3.26
CA VAL A 364 -15.02 -8.39 3.06
C VAL A 364 -16.12 -9.44 2.98
N THR A 365 -15.95 -10.48 2.17
CA THR A 365 -16.95 -11.58 2.04
C THR A 365 -17.15 -12.31 3.37
N MET A 366 -16.07 -12.57 4.12
CA MET A 366 -16.15 -13.20 5.44
C MET A 366 -16.87 -12.30 6.45
N ALA A 367 -16.58 -10.98 6.45
CA ALA A 367 -17.28 -10.02 7.29
C ALA A 367 -18.78 -9.98 6.98
N ALA A 368 -19.16 -9.98 5.69
CA ALA A 368 -20.55 -10.05 5.25
C ALA A 368 -21.27 -11.31 5.79
N ALA A 369 -20.61 -12.46 5.69
CA ALA A 369 -21.14 -13.72 6.20
C ALA A 369 -21.29 -13.70 7.73
N MET A 370 -20.35 -13.12 8.46
CA MET A 370 -20.43 -12.97 9.92
C MET A 370 -21.59 -12.03 10.32
N ALA A 371 -21.77 -10.91 9.63
CA ALA A 371 -22.91 -10.01 9.85
C ALA A 371 -24.23 -10.73 9.58
N LYS A 372 -24.31 -11.58 8.56
CA LYS A 372 -25.49 -12.38 8.24
C LYS A 372 -25.86 -13.35 9.36
N GLN A 373 -24.87 -13.78 10.16
CA GLN A 373 -25.10 -14.66 11.32
C GLN A 373 -25.33 -13.89 12.63
N GLY A 374 -25.44 -12.55 12.59
CA GLY A 374 -25.77 -11.70 13.74
C GLY A 374 -24.57 -11.20 14.52
N LEU A 375 -23.33 -11.38 14.02
CA LEU A 375 -22.14 -10.75 14.60
C LEU A 375 -22.02 -9.29 14.15
N HIS A 376 -21.20 -8.51 14.87
CA HIS A 376 -20.87 -7.11 14.56
C HIS A 376 -19.43 -7.01 14.00
N PRO A 377 -19.23 -7.32 12.72
CA PRO A 377 -17.88 -7.32 12.14
C PRO A 377 -17.39 -5.90 11.86
N VAL A 378 -16.14 -5.64 12.28
CA VAL A 378 -15.37 -4.44 11.96
C VAL A 378 -14.15 -4.87 11.15
N LEU A 379 -14.10 -4.47 9.89
CA LEU A 379 -12.95 -4.70 9.02
C LEU A 379 -12.10 -3.43 8.94
N ALA A 380 -10.88 -3.47 9.50
CA ALA A 380 -9.92 -2.37 9.40
C ALA A 380 -8.88 -2.65 8.32
N VAL A 381 -8.79 -1.72 7.36
CA VAL A 381 -7.96 -1.85 6.16
C VAL A 381 -7.55 -0.47 5.65
N TYR A 382 -6.39 -0.38 4.98
CA TYR A 382 -5.99 0.88 4.34
C TYR A 382 -6.87 1.22 3.15
N SER A 383 -7.20 2.50 3.02
CA SER A 383 -8.06 3.02 1.96
C SER A 383 -7.66 2.56 0.56
N SER A 384 -6.37 2.65 0.21
CA SER A 384 -5.85 2.22 -1.09
C SER A 384 -5.96 0.71 -1.33
N PHE A 385 -6.01 -0.11 -0.27
CA PHE A 385 -6.11 -1.58 -0.40
C PHE A 385 -7.56 -2.08 -0.41
N LEU A 386 -8.49 -1.35 0.24
CA LEU A 386 -9.91 -1.69 0.20
C LEU A 386 -10.48 -1.67 -1.24
N GLN A 387 -9.91 -0.89 -2.15
CA GLN A 387 -10.33 -0.85 -3.56
C GLN A 387 -10.27 -2.23 -4.25
N ARG A 388 -9.45 -3.19 -3.76
CA ARG A 388 -9.42 -4.57 -4.26
C ARG A 388 -10.68 -5.36 -3.98
N ALA A 389 -11.47 -4.93 -3.02
CA ALA A 389 -12.68 -5.61 -2.57
C ALA A 389 -13.96 -4.88 -3.03
N TYR A 390 -13.88 -3.99 -4.02
CA TYR A 390 -15.02 -3.21 -4.48
C TYR A 390 -16.20 -4.09 -4.93
N ASP A 391 -15.96 -5.16 -5.68
CA ASP A 391 -17.00 -6.11 -6.07
C ASP A 391 -17.66 -6.74 -4.84
N MET A 392 -16.89 -7.16 -3.84
CA MET A 392 -17.40 -7.78 -2.61
C MET A 392 -18.19 -6.80 -1.75
N LEU A 393 -17.85 -5.51 -1.77
CA LEU A 393 -18.66 -4.45 -1.13
C LEU A 393 -20.04 -4.34 -1.79
N LEU A 394 -20.11 -4.37 -3.10
CA LEU A 394 -21.35 -4.33 -3.86
C LEU A 394 -22.15 -5.61 -3.71
N HIS A 395 -21.57 -6.74 -4.06
CA HIS A 395 -22.26 -8.02 -4.20
C HIS A 395 -22.54 -8.68 -2.86
N ASP A 396 -21.52 -8.81 -1.98
CA ASP A 396 -21.66 -9.61 -0.77
C ASP A 396 -22.27 -8.81 0.39
N VAL A 397 -21.97 -7.50 0.48
CA VAL A 397 -22.44 -6.67 1.59
C VAL A 397 -23.68 -5.87 1.21
N SER A 398 -23.60 -5.04 0.17
CA SER A 398 -24.63 -4.05 -0.17
C SER A 398 -25.93 -4.69 -0.66
N LEU A 399 -25.90 -5.69 -1.55
CA LEU A 399 -27.12 -6.34 -2.08
C LEU A 399 -28.01 -6.94 -0.98
N GLN A 400 -27.42 -7.32 0.14
CA GLN A 400 -28.14 -7.87 1.28
C GLN A 400 -28.33 -6.84 2.41
N ASN A 401 -27.87 -5.60 2.22
CA ASN A 401 -27.87 -4.53 3.21
C ASN A 401 -27.28 -4.98 4.57
N LEU A 402 -26.15 -5.73 4.53
CA LEU A 402 -25.53 -6.28 5.73
C LEU A 402 -24.78 -5.20 6.50
N HIS A 403 -24.94 -5.22 7.83
CA HIS A 403 -24.26 -4.28 8.71
C HIS A 403 -22.79 -4.71 8.94
N VAL A 404 -21.89 -4.13 8.16
CA VAL A 404 -20.44 -4.27 8.31
C VAL A 404 -19.83 -2.87 8.46
N VAL A 405 -19.00 -2.69 9.49
CA VAL A 405 -18.27 -1.44 9.71
C VAL A 405 -16.86 -1.56 9.12
N PHE A 406 -16.53 -0.66 8.21
CA PHE A 406 -15.23 -0.57 7.56
C PHE A 406 -14.42 0.57 8.19
N GLY A 407 -13.36 0.25 8.95
CA GLY A 407 -12.35 1.20 9.38
C GLY A 407 -11.39 1.48 8.22
N VAL A 408 -11.66 2.54 7.45
CA VAL A 408 -10.91 2.93 6.26
C VAL A 408 -9.77 3.85 6.67
N ASP A 409 -8.66 3.21 7.05
CA ASP A 409 -7.45 3.88 7.54
C ASP A 409 -6.62 4.45 6.38
N ARG A 410 -5.84 5.48 6.64
CA ARG A 410 -4.96 6.12 5.65
C ARG A 410 -5.71 6.69 4.45
N ALA A 411 -6.86 7.30 4.70
CA ALA A 411 -7.61 8.01 3.70
C ALA A 411 -6.90 9.33 3.29
N GLY A 412 -7.10 9.76 2.06
CA GLY A 412 -6.50 10.98 1.51
C GLY A 412 -4.99 10.86 1.26
N ILE A 413 -4.26 11.95 1.50
CA ILE A 413 -2.82 12.04 1.30
C ILE A 413 -2.08 11.32 2.43
N VAL A 414 -1.44 10.19 2.10
CA VAL A 414 -0.63 9.38 3.03
C VAL A 414 0.83 9.82 3.07
N GLY A 415 1.36 10.24 1.93
CA GLY A 415 2.65 10.90 1.83
C GLY A 415 3.77 10.05 1.21
N ASN A 416 4.69 9.57 2.03
CA ASN A 416 6.01 9.09 1.59
C ASN A 416 5.99 7.85 0.66
N ASP A 417 4.92 7.07 0.66
CA ASP A 417 4.78 5.89 -0.20
C ASP A 417 4.14 6.20 -1.57
N GLY A 418 3.69 7.44 -1.76
CA GLY A 418 3.34 8.01 -3.05
C GLY A 418 2.04 7.53 -3.66
N ASP A 419 2.02 7.62 -4.98
CA ASP A 419 0.86 7.40 -5.84
C ASP A 419 0.20 6.02 -5.69
N THR A 420 0.91 5.03 -5.18
CA THR A 420 0.37 3.68 -4.96
C THR A 420 -0.32 3.50 -3.60
N HIS A 421 -0.07 4.39 -2.63
CA HIS A 421 -0.55 4.24 -1.25
C HIS A 421 -1.48 5.36 -0.78
N ASN A 422 -1.61 6.47 -1.52
CA ASN A 422 -2.56 7.52 -1.18
C ASN A 422 -4.01 7.01 -1.31
N GLY A 423 -4.82 7.27 -0.29
CA GLY A 423 -6.23 6.88 -0.21
C GLY A 423 -7.16 7.88 -0.88
N CYS A 424 -6.91 8.21 -2.16
CA CYS A 424 -7.57 9.31 -2.86
C CYS A 424 -8.82 8.90 -3.64
N PHE A 425 -9.10 7.60 -3.76
CA PHE A 425 -10.20 7.08 -4.58
C PHE A 425 -11.37 6.52 -3.77
N ASP A 426 -11.23 6.42 -2.45
CA ASP A 426 -12.19 5.76 -1.56
C ASP A 426 -13.58 6.41 -1.60
N VAL A 427 -13.67 7.73 -1.55
CA VAL A 427 -14.96 8.44 -1.62
C VAL A 427 -15.69 8.13 -2.92
N SER A 428 -14.97 8.05 -4.04
CA SER A 428 -15.58 7.77 -5.35
C SER A 428 -16.24 6.40 -5.40
N TYR A 429 -15.48 5.34 -5.09
CA TYR A 429 -16.01 3.98 -5.22
C TYR A 429 -16.96 3.61 -4.08
N LEU A 430 -16.72 4.07 -2.85
CA LEU A 430 -17.62 3.81 -1.71
C LEU A 430 -18.96 4.52 -1.88
N SER A 431 -18.98 5.75 -2.41
CA SER A 431 -20.24 6.47 -2.66
C SER A 431 -21.11 5.84 -3.76
N SER A 432 -20.54 4.95 -4.57
CA SER A 432 -21.30 4.20 -5.59
C SER A 432 -21.91 2.89 -5.06
N VAL A 433 -21.56 2.50 -3.81
CA VAL A 433 -22.10 1.30 -3.16
C VAL A 433 -23.48 1.63 -2.57
N PRO A 434 -24.57 1.00 -3.03
CA PRO A 434 -25.91 1.28 -2.52
C PRO A 434 -26.02 1.02 -1.01
N GLY A 435 -26.68 1.91 -0.28
CA GLY A 435 -26.87 1.79 1.17
C GLY A 435 -25.61 2.06 2.01
N MET A 436 -24.48 2.37 1.41
CA MET A 436 -23.26 2.73 2.14
C MET A 436 -23.44 4.06 2.88
N THR A 437 -23.05 4.09 4.15
CA THR A 437 -22.86 5.34 4.90
C THR A 437 -21.36 5.63 5.03
N ILE A 438 -20.93 6.88 4.76
CA ILE A 438 -19.51 7.28 4.88
C ILE A 438 -19.40 8.40 5.91
N LEU A 439 -18.68 8.11 7.01
CA LEU A 439 -18.40 9.03 8.11
C LEU A 439 -16.94 9.48 8.06
N CYS A 440 -16.69 10.77 8.32
CA CYS A 440 -15.36 11.38 8.22
C CYS A 440 -15.02 12.18 9.48
N PRO A 441 -14.45 11.56 10.54
CA PRO A 441 -14.02 12.27 11.72
C PRO A 441 -12.83 13.20 11.43
N ALA A 442 -12.84 14.40 12.02
CA ALA A 442 -11.77 15.39 11.95
C ALA A 442 -10.92 15.42 13.23
N SER A 443 -11.40 14.81 14.32
CA SER A 443 -10.74 14.72 15.64
C SER A 443 -10.79 13.31 16.21
N PHE A 444 -9.98 13.04 17.24
CA PHE A 444 -10.04 11.79 17.99
C PHE A 444 -11.35 11.62 18.75
N ALA A 445 -11.94 12.74 19.23
CA ALA A 445 -13.22 12.71 19.91
C ALA A 445 -14.35 12.29 18.95
N GLU A 446 -14.36 12.84 17.75
CA GLU A 446 -15.31 12.45 16.69
C GLU A 446 -15.12 11.00 16.27
N LEU A 447 -13.85 10.52 16.10
CA LEU A 447 -13.58 9.13 15.75
C LEU A 447 -14.21 8.15 16.76
N ARG A 448 -14.04 8.42 18.07
CA ARG A 448 -14.65 7.60 19.13
C ARG A 448 -16.18 7.60 19.06
N GLY A 449 -16.76 8.78 18.90
CA GLY A 449 -18.22 8.92 18.80
C GLY A 449 -18.79 8.28 17.54
N MET A 450 -18.17 8.54 16.38
CA MET A 450 -18.59 7.99 15.08
C MET A 450 -18.42 6.47 15.00
N LEU A 451 -17.39 5.88 15.63
CA LEU A 451 -17.25 4.42 15.67
C LEU A 451 -18.39 3.77 16.47
N ARG A 452 -18.75 4.36 17.61
CA ARG A 452 -19.92 3.89 18.40
C ARG A 452 -21.21 4.08 17.62
N TYR A 453 -21.40 5.21 16.96
CA TYR A 453 -22.56 5.51 16.12
C TYR A 453 -22.66 4.52 14.94
N ALA A 454 -21.55 4.26 14.25
CA ALA A 454 -21.47 3.32 13.15
C ALA A 454 -21.87 1.89 13.57
N LEU A 455 -21.44 1.44 14.75
CA LEU A 455 -21.71 0.10 15.25
C LEU A 455 -23.17 -0.12 15.71
N TYR A 456 -23.78 0.89 16.31
CA TYR A 456 -25.03 0.66 17.07
C TYR A 456 -26.23 1.48 16.60
N GLN A 457 -26.05 2.46 15.70
CA GLN A 457 -27.13 3.37 15.31
C GLN A 457 -27.35 3.48 13.80
N VAL A 458 -26.41 3.00 13.00
CA VAL A 458 -26.55 2.94 11.53
C VAL A 458 -26.94 1.54 11.11
N SER A 459 -27.75 1.42 10.07
CA SER A 459 -28.10 0.14 9.43
C SER A 459 -27.42 0.02 8.07
N GLY A 460 -27.07 -1.20 7.66
CA GLY A 460 -26.36 -1.45 6.41
C GLY A 460 -24.84 -1.17 6.51
N PRO A 461 -24.13 -1.13 5.39
CA PRO A 461 -22.68 -0.95 5.37
C PRO A 461 -22.27 0.47 5.78
N VAL A 462 -21.23 0.56 6.61
CA VAL A 462 -20.70 1.85 7.10
C VAL A 462 -19.20 1.92 6.91
N ALA A 463 -18.70 2.96 6.26
CA ALA A 463 -17.28 3.27 6.16
C ALA A 463 -16.92 4.45 7.08
N LEU A 464 -16.00 4.24 8.00
CA LEU A 464 -15.41 5.26 8.85
C LEU A 464 -14.04 5.63 8.28
N ARG A 465 -13.97 6.77 7.58
CA ARG A 465 -12.82 7.22 6.80
C ARG A 465 -11.96 8.19 7.61
N TYR A 466 -10.71 7.83 7.93
CA TYR A 466 -9.81 8.66 8.72
C TYR A 466 -8.37 8.65 8.17
N PRO A 467 -7.59 9.75 8.43
CA PRO A 467 -6.27 9.93 7.85
C PRO A 467 -5.20 9.14 8.58
N ARG A 468 -4.02 9.08 7.96
CA ARG A 468 -2.78 8.70 8.64
C ARG A 468 -2.30 9.84 9.55
N GLY A 469 -1.87 9.52 10.77
CA GLY A 469 -1.27 10.49 11.70
C GLY A 469 -2.20 10.96 12.81
N GLY A 470 -1.87 12.11 13.40
CA GLY A 470 -2.59 12.69 14.52
C GLY A 470 -3.69 13.67 14.09
N GLU A 471 -4.48 14.13 15.05
CA GLU A 471 -5.41 15.25 14.85
C GLU A 471 -4.67 16.58 14.83
N GLY A 472 -5.32 17.60 14.28
CA GLY A 472 -4.82 18.97 14.28
C GLY A 472 -5.35 19.80 15.46
N PRO A 473 -5.38 21.14 15.32
CA PRO A 473 -5.96 22.04 16.33
C PRO A 473 -7.46 21.85 16.58
N TYR A 474 -8.20 21.32 15.62
CA TYR A 474 -9.61 20.99 15.79
C TYR A 474 -9.75 19.69 16.60
N THR A 475 -10.36 19.78 17.78
CA THR A 475 -10.50 18.66 18.75
C THR A 475 -11.93 18.44 19.23
N ASP A 476 -12.92 19.13 18.64
CA ASP A 476 -14.33 19.04 19.01
C ASP A 476 -14.91 17.64 18.73
N SER A 477 -16.13 17.41 19.21
CA SER A 477 -16.82 16.12 19.17
C SER A 477 -18.20 16.19 18.48
N HIS A 478 -18.27 16.94 17.39
CA HIS A 478 -19.51 17.08 16.60
C HIS A 478 -19.80 15.80 15.80
N LEU A 479 -20.96 15.22 16.04
CA LEU A 479 -21.41 13.98 15.37
C LEU A 479 -22.52 14.22 14.33
N GLU A 480 -22.98 15.46 14.19
CA GLU A 480 -23.99 15.85 13.21
C GLU A 480 -23.47 15.62 11.79
N PRO A 481 -24.34 15.21 10.84
CA PRO A 481 -23.96 15.04 9.44
C PRO A 481 -23.33 16.29 8.83
N VAL A 482 -23.81 17.47 9.20
CA VAL A 482 -23.26 18.78 8.80
C VAL A 482 -23.23 19.71 10.01
N THR A 483 -22.06 20.29 10.29
CA THR A 483 -21.86 21.25 11.38
C THR A 483 -21.38 22.57 10.80
N CYS A 484 -22.03 23.69 11.15
CA CYS A 484 -21.55 25.02 10.86
C CYS A 484 -20.53 25.42 11.95
N LEU A 485 -19.24 25.34 11.63
CA LEU A 485 -18.15 25.66 12.56
C LEU A 485 -17.90 27.19 12.66
N ARG A 486 -18.25 27.93 11.63
CA ARG A 486 -18.12 29.38 11.57
C ARG A 486 -19.25 29.95 10.70
N ALA A 487 -19.94 30.96 11.19
CA ALA A 487 -20.89 31.72 10.39
C ALA A 487 -20.18 32.72 9.47
N GLY A 488 -20.75 32.95 8.29
CA GLY A 488 -20.25 33.89 7.31
C GLY A 488 -21.30 34.27 6.28
N SER A 489 -21.05 35.31 5.48
CA SER A 489 -21.99 35.83 4.49
C SER A 489 -21.44 35.93 3.06
N ASP A 490 -20.12 35.90 2.89
CA ASP A 490 -19.50 36.21 1.61
C ASP A 490 -19.26 34.98 0.73
N LEU A 491 -18.96 33.84 1.36
CA LEU A 491 -18.80 32.54 0.70
C LEU A 491 -19.08 31.38 1.65
N THR A 492 -19.43 30.22 1.08
CA THR A 492 -19.56 28.95 1.79
C THR A 492 -18.30 28.11 1.50
N LEU A 493 -17.59 27.70 2.56
CA LEU A 493 -16.46 26.79 2.51
C LEU A 493 -16.85 25.46 3.12
N VAL A 494 -16.92 24.40 2.30
CA VAL A 494 -17.29 23.06 2.72
C VAL A 494 -16.04 22.15 2.77
N THR A 495 -15.93 21.37 3.82
CA THR A 495 -14.82 20.41 4.01
C THR A 495 -15.22 19.25 4.90
N TYR A 496 -14.34 18.26 5.06
CA TYR A 496 -14.51 17.11 5.95
C TYR A 496 -13.17 16.51 6.38
N GLY A 497 -13.21 15.68 7.40
CA GLY A 497 -12.02 15.01 7.93
C GLY A 497 -10.92 15.99 8.34
N ILE A 498 -9.68 15.61 8.15
CA ILE A 498 -8.51 16.39 8.61
C ILE A 498 -8.40 17.78 7.97
N LEU A 499 -8.96 17.97 6.77
CA LEU A 499 -8.97 19.26 6.08
C LEU A 499 -9.80 20.34 6.81
N THR A 500 -10.60 19.96 7.80
CA THR A 500 -11.28 20.90 8.69
C THR A 500 -10.30 21.89 9.33
N ASN A 501 -9.10 21.44 9.67
CA ASN A 501 -8.05 22.31 10.21
C ASN A 501 -7.60 23.40 9.22
N GLU A 502 -7.37 23.02 7.97
CA GLU A 502 -6.96 23.95 6.92
C GLU A 502 -8.07 24.93 6.54
N ALA A 503 -9.31 24.46 6.52
CA ALA A 503 -10.47 25.29 6.24
C ALA A 503 -10.70 26.37 7.33
N LEU A 504 -10.59 26.00 8.61
CA LEU A 504 -10.68 26.95 9.72
C LEU A 504 -9.55 27.97 9.69
N ALA A 505 -8.31 27.52 9.47
CA ALA A 505 -7.17 28.42 9.35
C ALA A 505 -7.28 29.34 8.12
N ALA A 506 -7.83 28.88 7.00
CA ALA A 506 -8.13 29.72 5.84
C ALA A 506 -9.21 30.76 6.16
N ALA A 507 -10.26 30.37 6.88
CA ALA A 507 -11.32 31.30 7.30
C ALA A 507 -10.81 32.37 8.29
N ASP A 508 -9.82 32.04 9.16
CA ASP A 508 -9.15 33.04 10.01
C ASP A 508 -8.37 34.08 9.19
N LYS A 509 -7.65 33.62 8.15
CA LYS A 509 -6.93 34.51 7.23
C LYS A 509 -7.90 35.40 6.44
N LEU A 510 -9.00 34.86 5.99
CA LEU A 510 -10.04 35.62 5.27
C LEU A 510 -10.72 36.67 6.18
N ALA A 511 -10.99 36.31 7.44
CA ALA A 511 -11.57 37.23 8.41
C ALA A 511 -10.65 38.42 8.70
N ALA A 512 -9.34 38.25 8.71
CA ALA A 512 -8.37 39.32 8.84
C ALA A 512 -8.43 40.34 7.66
N ASP A 513 -8.91 39.89 6.49
CA ASP A 513 -9.15 40.72 5.31
C ASP A 513 -10.60 41.26 5.26
N GLY A 514 -11.41 41.01 6.29
CA GLY A 514 -12.82 41.43 6.35
C GLY A 514 -13.79 40.56 5.56
N ILE A 515 -13.37 39.34 5.14
CA ILE A 515 -14.17 38.40 4.37
C ILE A 515 -14.79 37.35 5.31
N GLY A 516 -16.12 37.28 5.34
CA GLY A 516 -16.90 36.35 6.15
C GLY A 516 -17.13 35.02 5.46
N ALA A 517 -16.23 34.03 5.67
CA ALA A 517 -16.42 32.66 5.18
C ALA A 517 -17.26 31.84 6.15
N GLU A 518 -18.38 31.28 5.66
CA GLU A 518 -19.14 30.26 6.40
C GLU A 518 -18.51 28.91 6.22
N VAL A 519 -18.05 28.30 7.31
CA VAL A 519 -17.37 26.99 7.29
C VAL A 519 -18.33 25.90 7.68
N LEU A 520 -18.66 25.02 6.72
CA LEU A 520 -19.47 23.84 6.91
C LEU A 520 -18.57 22.58 6.92
N LYS A 521 -18.54 21.88 8.04
CA LYS A 521 -17.87 20.60 8.20
C LYS A 521 -18.86 19.46 7.99
N LEU A 522 -18.53 18.52 7.10
CA LEU A 522 -19.32 17.31 6.92
C LEU A 522 -18.76 16.19 7.82
N GLY A 523 -19.58 15.72 8.77
CA GLY A 523 -19.33 14.52 9.56
C GLY A 523 -19.72 13.27 8.79
N GLN A 524 -20.78 13.36 7.97
CA GLN A 524 -21.24 12.34 7.04
C GLN A 524 -21.18 12.88 5.61
N ILE A 525 -20.47 12.18 4.73
CA ILE A 525 -20.33 12.61 3.33
C ILE A 525 -21.16 11.77 2.35
N HIS A 526 -21.71 10.65 2.81
CA HIS A 526 -22.64 9.83 2.05
C HIS A 526 -23.59 9.05 3.00
N PRO A 527 -24.92 9.03 2.77
CA PRO A 527 -25.62 9.97 1.90
C PRO A 527 -25.37 11.43 2.30
N LEU A 528 -25.42 12.33 1.34
CA LEU A 528 -25.14 13.75 1.56
C LEU A 528 -26.40 14.47 2.08
N GLU A 529 -26.30 15.05 3.28
CA GLU A 529 -27.37 15.85 3.88
C GLU A 529 -27.38 17.28 3.30
N THR A 530 -28.12 17.44 2.22
CA THR A 530 -28.15 18.71 1.46
C THR A 530 -28.95 19.80 2.13
N GLU A 531 -29.95 19.47 2.97
CA GLU A 531 -30.84 20.44 3.65
C GLU A 531 -30.06 21.45 4.51
N CYS A 532 -28.93 21.05 5.07
CA CYS A 532 -28.07 21.94 5.85
C CYS A 532 -27.09 22.75 4.99
N ILE A 533 -26.77 22.29 3.77
CA ILE A 533 -25.80 22.92 2.87
C ILE A 533 -26.48 23.96 1.96
N LEU A 534 -27.62 23.63 1.36
CA LEU A 534 -28.30 24.45 0.37
C LEU A 534 -28.69 25.85 0.88
N PRO A 535 -29.17 26.05 2.13
CA PRO A 535 -29.43 27.39 2.65
C PRO A 535 -28.19 28.31 2.72
N SER A 536 -27.02 27.73 3.04
CA SER A 536 -25.75 28.47 3.00
C SER A 536 -25.41 28.90 1.59
N LEU A 537 -25.55 28.01 0.60
CA LEU A 537 -25.31 28.32 -0.81
C LEU A 537 -26.25 29.40 -1.34
N GLN A 538 -27.53 29.34 -0.95
CA GLN A 538 -28.53 30.36 -1.32
C GLN A 538 -28.18 31.73 -0.73
N LYS A 539 -27.68 31.77 0.52
CA LYS A 539 -27.25 32.98 1.22
C LYS A 539 -26.03 33.62 0.58
N THR A 540 -24.98 32.83 0.33
CA THR A 540 -23.68 33.34 -0.09
C THR A 540 -23.52 33.44 -1.61
N GLY A 541 -24.19 32.58 -2.36
CA GLY A 541 -24.04 32.43 -3.81
C GLY A 541 -22.66 32.01 -4.27
N ARG A 542 -21.76 31.62 -3.36
CA ARG A 542 -20.36 31.28 -3.65
C ARG A 542 -19.96 30.03 -2.88
N LEU A 543 -19.31 29.10 -3.55
CA LEU A 543 -18.93 27.80 -2.98
C LEU A 543 -17.46 27.49 -3.19
N ILE A 544 -16.77 27.12 -2.11
CA ILE A 544 -15.51 26.40 -2.16
C ILE A 544 -15.72 25.05 -1.48
N VAL A 545 -15.24 23.96 -2.11
CA VAL A 545 -15.15 22.65 -1.47
C VAL A 545 -13.68 22.22 -1.48
N ALA A 546 -13.12 21.98 -0.29
CA ALA A 546 -11.74 21.50 -0.13
C ALA A 546 -11.76 20.04 0.35
N GLU A 547 -11.19 19.13 -0.45
CA GLU A 547 -11.25 17.69 -0.21
C GLU A 547 -10.01 16.95 -0.75
N ASP A 548 -9.51 15.97 0.00
CA ASP A 548 -8.29 15.21 -0.29
C ASP A 548 -8.56 13.92 -1.10
N VAL A 549 -9.39 14.04 -2.13
CA VAL A 549 -9.82 12.94 -3.00
C VAL A 549 -9.69 13.31 -4.48
N CYS A 550 -9.77 12.32 -5.37
CA CYS A 550 -9.83 12.57 -6.81
C CYS A 550 -11.12 13.31 -7.20
N GLU A 551 -11.08 14.01 -8.32
CA GLU A 551 -12.20 14.83 -8.81
C GLU A 551 -13.43 13.99 -9.19
N ALA A 552 -13.21 12.80 -9.74
CA ALA A 552 -14.29 11.91 -10.14
C ALA A 552 -15.07 11.39 -8.93
N GLY A 553 -16.37 11.72 -8.84
CA GLY A 553 -17.24 11.29 -7.73
C GLY A 553 -17.01 12.02 -6.41
N CYS A 554 -16.27 13.14 -6.41
CA CYS A 554 -16.00 13.94 -5.22
C CYS A 554 -17.27 14.55 -4.61
N VAL A 555 -17.19 14.94 -3.34
CA VAL A 555 -18.33 15.53 -2.62
C VAL A 555 -18.74 16.87 -3.24
N GLY A 556 -17.77 17.69 -3.63
CA GLY A 556 -18.02 18.98 -4.26
C GLY A 556 -18.87 18.89 -5.52
N ALA A 557 -18.61 17.90 -6.39
CA ALA A 557 -19.44 17.68 -7.58
C ALA A 557 -20.89 17.31 -7.23
N ARG A 558 -21.08 16.53 -6.16
CA ARG A 558 -22.43 16.15 -5.66
C ARG A 558 -23.18 17.34 -5.05
N ILE A 559 -22.47 18.24 -4.36
CA ILE A 559 -23.05 19.48 -3.83
C ILE A 559 -23.50 20.39 -4.99
N LEU A 560 -22.68 20.54 -6.04
CA LEU A 560 -23.05 21.33 -7.22
C LEU A 560 -24.28 20.74 -7.93
N ALA A 561 -24.34 19.42 -8.08
CA ALA A 561 -25.51 18.75 -8.66
C ALA A 561 -26.79 18.98 -7.80
N ALA A 562 -26.68 18.90 -6.47
CA ALA A 562 -27.79 19.16 -5.57
C ALA A 562 -28.24 20.63 -5.63
N ALA A 563 -27.33 21.59 -5.69
CA ALA A 563 -27.65 23.01 -5.86
C ALA A 563 -28.44 23.25 -7.16
N ALA A 564 -27.96 22.70 -8.29
CA ALA A 564 -28.62 22.81 -9.58
C ALA A 564 -30.02 22.17 -9.59
N GLN A 565 -30.20 20.98 -8.99
CA GLN A 565 -31.47 20.30 -8.88
C GLN A 565 -32.51 21.08 -8.02
N ASN A 566 -32.03 21.89 -7.07
CA ASN A 566 -32.86 22.72 -6.22
C ASN A 566 -32.98 24.17 -6.73
N GLY A 567 -32.53 24.47 -7.93
CA GLY A 567 -32.64 25.79 -8.55
C GLY A 567 -31.79 26.87 -7.87
N ILE A 568 -30.75 26.50 -7.14
CA ILE A 568 -29.82 27.44 -6.52
C ILE A 568 -28.75 27.82 -7.56
N GLU A 569 -28.77 29.07 -7.97
CA GLU A 569 -27.76 29.63 -8.88
C GLU A 569 -26.56 30.13 -8.09
N LEU A 570 -25.39 29.55 -8.38
CA LEU A 570 -24.13 29.97 -7.78
C LEU A 570 -23.44 30.98 -8.69
N LYS A 571 -23.06 32.12 -8.16
CA LYS A 571 -22.25 33.14 -8.88
C LYS A 571 -20.90 32.57 -9.30
N VAL A 572 -20.31 31.77 -8.42
CA VAL A 572 -19.01 31.11 -8.68
C VAL A 572 -18.80 29.92 -7.75
N SER A 573 -18.09 28.90 -8.22
CA SER A 573 -17.69 27.76 -7.43
C SER A 573 -16.23 27.36 -7.70
N ARG A 574 -15.57 26.78 -6.71
CA ARG A 574 -14.21 26.21 -6.79
C ARG A 574 -14.18 24.88 -6.07
N LEU A 575 -13.78 23.83 -6.79
CA LEU A 575 -13.51 22.51 -6.21
C LEU A 575 -12.00 22.33 -6.09
N ILE A 576 -11.48 22.35 -4.88
CA ILE A 576 -10.08 22.14 -4.56
C ILE A 576 -9.92 20.68 -4.16
N ASN A 577 -9.34 19.87 -5.04
CA ASN A 577 -9.20 18.42 -4.87
C ASN A 577 -7.93 17.90 -5.55
N LEU A 578 -7.70 16.60 -5.51
CA LEU A 578 -6.49 15.96 -6.03
C LEU A 578 -6.56 15.65 -7.55
N LYS A 579 -7.49 16.23 -8.28
CA LYS A 579 -7.67 16.04 -9.71
C LYS A 579 -7.78 14.55 -10.10
N ASN A 580 -6.77 13.99 -10.81
CA ASN A 580 -6.74 12.58 -11.17
C ASN A 580 -6.39 11.62 -10.02
N GLY A 581 -6.13 12.13 -8.80
CA GLY A 581 -5.80 11.33 -7.62
C GLY A 581 -4.38 10.76 -7.61
N LEU A 582 -3.56 10.97 -8.63
CA LEU A 582 -2.20 10.47 -8.73
C LEU A 582 -1.22 11.46 -8.10
N VAL A 583 -1.12 11.43 -6.78
CA VAL A 583 -0.23 12.31 -6.00
C VAL A 583 1.08 11.58 -5.73
N GLN A 584 2.21 12.17 -6.14
CA GLN A 584 3.53 11.58 -5.95
C GLN A 584 3.92 11.47 -4.46
N HIS A 585 5.03 10.78 -4.19
CA HIS A 585 5.57 10.64 -2.83
C HIS A 585 6.15 11.95 -2.28
N GLY A 586 6.10 12.11 -0.96
CA GLY A 586 6.64 13.27 -0.24
C GLY A 586 6.05 13.39 1.17
N ALA A 587 6.54 14.35 1.94
CA ALA A 587 5.95 14.67 3.24
C ALA A 587 4.50 15.19 3.07
N PRO A 588 3.51 14.76 3.87
CA PRO A 588 2.12 15.16 3.71
C PRO A 588 1.92 16.68 3.63
N ALA A 589 2.60 17.46 4.47
CA ALA A 589 2.48 18.93 4.46
C ALA A 589 2.94 19.55 3.12
N VAL A 590 4.02 19.02 2.53
CA VAL A 590 4.51 19.45 1.21
C VAL A 590 3.50 19.11 0.12
N LEU A 591 2.93 17.90 0.18
CA LEU A 591 1.94 17.47 -0.81
C LEU A 591 0.64 18.26 -0.70
N MET A 592 0.18 18.56 0.52
CA MET A 592 -0.97 19.43 0.77
C MET A 592 -0.78 20.81 0.15
N GLU A 593 0.40 21.42 0.34
CA GLU A 593 0.77 22.69 -0.29
C GLU A 593 0.76 22.59 -1.82
N LYS A 594 1.43 21.58 -2.38
CA LYS A 594 1.52 21.38 -3.84
C LYS A 594 0.18 21.08 -4.51
N CYS A 595 -0.74 20.46 -3.77
CA CYS A 595 -2.11 20.19 -4.23
C CYS A 595 -3.08 21.36 -3.98
N GLY A 596 -2.64 22.45 -3.34
CA GLY A 596 -3.48 23.59 -3.04
C GLY A 596 -4.50 23.36 -1.92
N LEU A 597 -4.23 22.39 -1.05
CA LEU A 597 -5.13 21.99 0.04
C LEU A 597 -4.74 22.56 1.41
N ASN A 598 -3.68 23.38 1.48
CA ASN A 598 -3.32 24.10 2.69
C ASN A 598 -4.14 25.40 2.86
N ALA A 599 -4.14 25.97 4.06
CA ALA A 599 -4.91 27.15 4.41
C ALA A 599 -4.61 28.37 3.53
N ASP A 600 -3.35 28.56 3.12
CA ASP A 600 -2.94 29.67 2.26
C ASP A 600 -3.54 29.58 0.86
N ALA A 601 -3.50 28.40 0.27
CA ALA A 601 -4.06 28.15 -1.06
C ALA A 601 -5.60 28.27 -1.06
N ILE A 602 -6.26 27.73 -0.03
CA ILE A 602 -7.73 27.85 0.13
C ILE A 602 -8.13 29.32 0.27
N ALA A 603 -7.42 30.09 1.12
CA ALA A 603 -7.69 31.53 1.29
C ALA A 603 -7.41 32.32 0.01
N ALA A 604 -6.34 32.01 -0.72
CA ALA A 604 -6.04 32.64 -2.01
C ALA A 604 -7.15 32.38 -3.04
N ALA A 605 -7.60 31.11 -3.17
CA ALA A 605 -8.70 30.76 -4.07
C ALA A 605 -10.01 31.49 -3.72
N ALA A 606 -10.27 31.73 -2.43
CA ALA A 606 -11.42 32.52 -1.97
C ALA A 606 -11.30 34.00 -2.39
N ARG A 607 -10.13 34.62 -2.21
CA ARG A 607 -9.89 36.01 -2.63
C ARG A 607 -10.07 36.17 -4.14
N ASP A 608 -9.44 35.32 -4.92
CA ASP A 608 -9.55 35.34 -6.39
C ASP A 608 -11.01 35.17 -6.86
N MET A 609 -11.79 34.35 -6.16
CA MET A 609 -13.19 34.12 -6.46
C MET A 609 -14.05 35.38 -6.20
N LEU A 610 -13.75 36.13 -5.17
CA LEU A 610 -14.47 37.38 -4.83
C LEU A 610 -14.15 38.49 -5.80
N THR A 611 -12.88 38.67 -6.16
CA THR A 611 -12.44 39.73 -7.11
C THR A 611 -12.92 39.47 -8.54
N ALA A 612 -12.95 38.21 -8.99
CA ALA A 612 -13.45 37.85 -10.32
C ALA A 612 -14.97 38.07 -10.47
N GLY A 613 -15.74 38.03 -9.36
CA GLY A 613 -17.18 38.34 -9.35
C GLY A 613 -17.51 39.80 -9.49
N GLU A 614 -16.60 40.71 -9.07
CA GLU A 614 -16.80 42.15 -9.16
C GLU A 614 -16.47 42.74 -10.55
N GLY A 615 -15.59 42.07 -11.30
CA GLY A 615 -15.21 42.50 -12.66
C GLY A 615 -16.32 42.33 -13.72
N ASN A 616 -17.26 41.41 -13.52
CA ASN A 616 -18.39 41.23 -14.44
C ASN A 616 -19.55 42.21 -14.20
N THR A 617 -19.70 42.73 -12.99
CA THR A 617 -20.78 43.69 -12.67
C THR A 617 -20.46 45.11 -13.18
N GLN A 618 -19.19 45.49 -13.33
CA GLN A 618 -18.82 46.81 -13.88
C GLN A 618 -18.94 46.89 -15.42
N HIS A 619 -19.01 45.77 -16.13
CA HIS A 619 -19.25 45.79 -17.58
C HIS A 619 -20.73 45.90 -17.96
N GLU A 620 -21.66 45.54 -17.10
CA GLU A 620 -23.11 45.68 -17.36
C GLU A 620 -23.64 47.08 -16.99
N GLU A 621 -23.06 47.76 -16.01
CA GLU A 621 -23.46 49.18 -15.67
C GLU A 621 -22.96 50.21 -16.67
N ASN A 622 -21.97 49.91 -17.53
CA ASN A 622 -21.50 50.82 -18.57
C ASN A 622 -22.16 50.64 -19.94
N GLN A 623 -23.18 49.76 -20.07
CA GLN A 623 -23.95 49.57 -21.29
C GLN A 623 -25.43 49.95 -21.18
N THR A 624 -25.86 50.58 -20.09
CA THR A 624 -27.14 51.25 -19.96
C THR A 624 -26.90 52.74 -19.85
#